data_a294c89f4f20600509f1da3c31f9d2e1
#
_entry.id   a294c89f4f20600509f1da3c31f9d2e1
#
_cell.length_a   1.000
_cell.length_b   1.000
_cell.length_c   1.000
_cell.angle_alpha   90.00
_cell.angle_beta   90.00
_cell.angle_gamma   90.00
#
_symmetry.space_group_name_H-M   'P 1'
#
loop_
_entity.id
_entity.type
_entity.pdbx_description
1 polymer ?
#
loop_
_entity_poly.entity_id
_entity_poly.type
_entity_poly.pdbx_seq_one_letter_code
_entity_poly.pdbx_strand_id
1 'polypeptide(L)'
;MLLLTLASLCPAAYSQVSDIVKLDKLQASIQDEKDRVQVINFWATWCAPCIKELPLFEKINSERKDVRVRLISIDLDLDPNPEKVRGFVLRKKIKSEVLILDERNPNEWIDKVDKSWSGALPATLVINSKTGKRKFVEKELHEGDLEKLIDAVKL
;
A
#
# COMPACT_ATOMS: atom_id res chain seq x y z
N MET A 1 1.00 54.09 7.20
CA MET A 1 0.35 53.03 6.39
C MET A 1 1.31 51.82 6.39
N LEU A 2 1.02 50.85 7.24
CA LEU A 2 1.89 49.68 7.44
C LEU A 2 1.34 48.54 6.57
N LEU A 3 2.06 48.15 5.51
CA LEU A 3 1.72 47.02 4.64
C LEU A 3 2.15 45.73 5.35
N LEU A 4 1.18 44.96 5.88
CA LEU A 4 1.39 43.61 6.30
C LEU A 4 1.44 42.69 5.07
N THR A 5 2.63 42.20 4.72
CA THR A 5 2.79 41.13 3.75
C THR A 5 2.41 39.82 4.43
N LEU A 6 1.26 39.24 4.04
CA LEU A 6 0.93 37.84 4.37
C LEU A 6 1.90 36.92 3.61
N ALA A 7 2.85 36.36 4.33
CA ALA A 7 3.63 35.24 3.83
C ALA A 7 2.71 34.01 3.75
N SER A 8 2.36 33.60 2.52
CA SER A 8 1.66 32.35 2.26
C SER A 8 2.57 31.18 2.62
N LEU A 9 2.32 30.56 3.77
CA LEU A 9 2.94 29.28 4.14
C LEU A 9 2.38 28.22 3.17
N CYS A 10 3.16 27.94 2.14
CA CYS A 10 2.94 26.77 1.29
C CYS A 10 3.15 25.52 2.19
N PRO A 11 2.17 24.64 2.42
CA PRO A 11 2.42 23.42 3.14
C PRO A 11 3.47 22.61 2.35
N ALA A 12 4.60 22.33 2.99
CA ALA A 12 5.61 21.44 2.42
C ALA A 12 4.90 20.16 2.00
N ALA A 13 4.86 19.89 0.70
CA ALA A 13 4.43 18.60 0.19
C ALA A 13 5.37 17.57 0.81
N TYR A 14 4.86 16.83 1.80
CA TYR A 14 5.57 15.71 2.39
C TYR A 14 5.83 14.74 1.24
N SER A 15 7.05 14.75 0.74
CA SER A 15 7.53 13.74 -0.19
C SER A 15 7.39 12.42 0.55
N GLN A 16 6.47 11.57 0.10
CA GLN A 16 6.34 10.23 0.63
C GLN A 16 7.57 9.44 0.18
N VAL A 17 8.63 9.57 0.96
CA VAL A 17 9.81 8.72 0.81
C VAL A 17 9.35 7.33 1.20
N SER A 18 9.41 6.40 0.25
CA SER A 18 9.07 5.00 0.49
C SER A 18 10.07 4.43 1.50
N ASP A 19 9.59 4.18 2.73
CA ASP A 19 10.43 3.60 3.78
C ASP A 19 10.68 2.12 3.50
N ILE A 20 11.90 1.68 3.82
CA ILE A 20 12.28 0.27 3.76
C ILE A 20 11.90 -0.35 5.10
N VAL A 21 11.11 -1.43 5.06
CA VAL A 21 10.59 -2.09 6.26
C VAL A 21 10.79 -3.60 6.19
N LYS A 22 10.94 -4.22 7.36
CA LYS A 22 10.84 -5.67 7.52
C LYS A 22 9.38 -6.07 7.74
N LEU A 23 9.06 -7.34 7.47
CA LEU A 23 7.71 -7.87 7.61
C LEU A 23 7.15 -7.69 9.03
N ASP A 24 7.94 -7.93 10.06
CA ASP A 24 7.54 -7.76 11.46
C ASP A 24 7.09 -6.31 11.75
N LYS A 25 7.78 -5.33 11.23
CA LYS A 25 7.40 -3.91 11.35
C LYS A 25 6.13 -3.59 10.60
N LEU A 26 5.97 -4.13 9.37
CA LEU A 26 4.73 -4.01 8.61
C LEU A 26 3.56 -4.61 9.39
N GLN A 27 3.70 -5.83 9.90
CA GLN A 27 2.66 -6.50 10.66
C GLN A 27 2.30 -5.76 11.96
N ALA A 28 3.30 -5.27 12.70
CA ALA A 28 3.06 -4.43 13.88
C ALA A 28 2.26 -3.17 13.53
N SER A 29 2.64 -2.47 12.45
CA SER A 29 1.93 -1.27 12.02
C SER A 29 0.47 -1.53 11.58
N ILE A 30 0.18 -2.73 11.08
CA ILE A 30 -1.20 -3.15 10.76
C ILE A 30 -1.99 -3.39 12.05
N GLN A 31 -1.38 -4.01 13.06
CA GLN A 31 -2.03 -4.31 14.34
C GLN A 31 -2.29 -3.07 15.19
N ASP A 32 -1.43 -2.06 15.11
CA ASP A 32 -1.56 -0.81 15.87
C ASP A 32 -2.72 0.07 15.39
N GLU A 33 -3.19 -0.12 14.16
CA GLU A 33 -4.26 0.66 13.56
C GLU A 33 -5.64 0.05 13.84
N LYS A 34 -6.26 0.41 14.97
CA LYS A 34 -7.44 -0.30 15.51
C LYS A 34 -8.80 0.09 14.94
N ASP A 35 -8.92 1.21 14.23
CA ASP A 35 -10.24 1.78 13.91
C ASP A 35 -10.56 1.91 12.41
N ARG A 36 -9.74 1.30 11.55
CA ARG A 36 -9.90 1.43 10.09
C ARG A 36 -9.93 0.09 9.39
N VAL A 37 -10.54 0.09 8.21
CA VAL A 37 -10.27 -0.93 7.21
C VAL A 37 -8.92 -0.61 6.57
N GLN A 38 -8.06 -1.61 6.47
CA GLN A 38 -6.76 -1.49 5.83
C GLN A 38 -6.74 -2.29 4.53
N VAL A 39 -6.26 -1.67 3.48
CA VAL A 39 -5.99 -2.28 2.18
C VAL A 39 -4.48 -2.33 1.99
N ILE A 40 -3.94 -3.51 1.87
CA ILE A 40 -2.52 -3.78 1.74
C ILE A 40 -2.32 -4.51 0.42
N ASN A 41 -1.75 -3.82 -0.56
CA ASN A 41 -1.48 -4.38 -1.89
C ASN A 41 0.02 -4.66 -2.02
N PHE A 42 0.37 -5.89 -2.38
CA PHE A 42 1.73 -6.31 -2.71
C PHE A 42 1.92 -6.21 -4.22
N TRP A 43 2.94 -5.47 -4.62
CA TRP A 43 3.23 -5.13 -6.00
C TRP A 43 4.72 -4.99 -6.29
N ALA A 44 5.08 -4.81 -7.56
CA ALA A 44 6.45 -4.49 -7.95
C ALA A 44 6.47 -3.61 -9.21
N THR A 45 7.56 -2.86 -9.41
CA THR A 45 7.72 -1.95 -10.56
C THR A 45 7.81 -2.68 -11.91
N TRP A 46 8.17 -3.95 -11.90
CA TRP A 46 8.23 -4.83 -13.07
C TRP A 46 6.94 -5.62 -13.33
N CYS A 47 5.95 -5.55 -12.42
CA CYS A 47 4.70 -6.27 -12.52
C CYS A 47 3.66 -5.46 -13.30
N ALA A 48 3.47 -5.75 -14.58
CA ALA A 48 2.55 -5.00 -15.44
C ALA A 48 1.08 -4.99 -14.94
N PRO A 49 0.45 -6.11 -14.54
CA PRO A 49 -0.91 -6.09 -13.99
C PRO A 49 -1.00 -5.29 -12.68
N CYS A 50 0.05 -5.32 -11.82
CA CYS A 50 0.09 -4.50 -10.61
C CYS A 50 0.00 -3.01 -10.94
N ILE A 51 0.81 -2.55 -11.90
CA ILE A 51 0.84 -1.14 -12.32
C ILE A 51 -0.51 -0.70 -12.88
N LYS A 52 -1.20 -1.58 -13.57
CA LYS A 52 -2.50 -1.31 -14.19
C LYS A 52 -3.60 -1.10 -13.16
N GLU A 53 -3.55 -1.78 -12.01
CA GLU A 53 -4.55 -1.64 -10.95
C GLU A 53 -4.27 -0.50 -9.96
N LEU A 54 -3.06 0.09 -9.92
CA LEU A 54 -2.70 1.16 -8.98
C LEU A 54 -3.71 2.32 -8.92
N PRO A 55 -4.31 2.78 -10.04
CA PRO A 55 -5.32 3.83 -9.99
C PRO A 55 -6.54 3.50 -9.11
N LEU A 56 -6.90 2.23 -8.94
CA LEU A 56 -8.01 1.81 -8.07
C LEU A 56 -7.69 2.10 -6.61
N PHE A 57 -6.44 1.81 -6.19
CA PHE A 57 -5.97 2.08 -4.83
C PHE A 57 -5.87 3.58 -4.56
N GLU A 58 -5.37 4.36 -5.52
CA GLU A 58 -5.30 5.82 -5.42
C GLU A 58 -6.69 6.45 -5.27
N LYS A 59 -7.69 5.94 -6.02
CA LYS A 59 -9.09 6.35 -5.89
C LYS A 59 -9.60 6.10 -4.46
N ILE A 60 -9.47 4.88 -3.95
CA ILE A 60 -9.89 4.53 -2.58
C ILE A 60 -9.15 5.41 -1.56
N ASN A 61 -7.85 5.59 -1.69
CA ASN A 61 -7.05 6.43 -0.79
C ASN A 61 -7.55 7.88 -0.75
N SER A 62 -7.99 8.42 -1.87
CA SER A 62 -8.50 9.80 -1.98
C SER A 62 -9.93 9.96 -1.44
N GLU A 63 -10.79 8.99 -1.71
CA GLU A 63 -12.23 9.08 -1.46
C GLU A 63 -12.66 8.53 -0.10
N ARG A 64 -11.93 7.52 0.44
CA ARG A 64 -12.34 6.75 1.61
C ARG A 64 -11.47 7.05 2.85
N LYS A 65 -11.86 8.01 3.66
CA LYS A 65 -11.13 8.39 4.89
C LYS A 65 -11.18 7.32 5.99
N ASP A 66 -12.14 6.43 5.92
CA ASP A 66 -12.31 5.27 6.80
C ASP A 66 -11.45 4.06 6.39
N VAL A 67 -10.75 4.16 5.26
CA VAL A 67 -9.84 3.14 4.73
C VAL A 67 -8.41 3.67 4.68
N ARG A 68 -7.45 2.86 5.09
CA ARG A 68 -6.03 3.13 4.89
C ARG A 68 -5.48 2.23 3.79
N VAL A 69 -4.90 2.85 2.78
CA VAL A 69 -4.26 2.14 1.67
C VAL A 69 -2.74 2.16 1.86
N ARG A 70 -2.13 0.97 1.77
CA ARG A 70 -0.68 0.77 1.75
C ARG A 70 -0.28 -0.05 0.54
N LEU A 71 0.67 0.44 -0.22
CA LEU A 71 1.27 -0.23 -1.36
C LEU A 71 2.64 -0.76 -0.96
N ILE A 72 2.77 -2.08 -0.88
CA ILE A 72 3.98 -2.75 -0.41
C ILE A 72 4.75 -3.26 -1.62
N SER A 73 5.87 -2.61 -1.95
CA SER A 73 6.75 -3.06 -3.01
C SER A 73 7.61 -4.23 -2.54
N ILE A 74 7.69 -5.28 -3.36
CA ILE A 74 8.59 -6.42 -3.17
C ILE A 74 9.75 -6.42 -4.17
N ASP A 75 10.07 -5.28 -4.75
CA ASP A 75 11.14 -5.14 -5.76
C ASP A 75 12.51 -5.62 -5.24
N LEU A 76 12.79 -5.50 -3.92
CA LEU A 76 14.06 -5.90 -3.33
C LEU A 76 14.33 -7.40 -3.39
N ASP A 77 13.33 -8.22 -3.68
CA ASP A 77 13.52 -9.66 -3.94
C ASP A 77 14.42 -9.91 -5.17
N LEU A 78 14.29 -9.06 -6.19
CA LEU A 78 15.00 -9.19 -7.45
C LEU A 78 16.12 -8.14 -7.64
N ASP A 79 15.91 -6.93 -7.11
CA ASP A 79 16.84 -5.82 -7.29
C ASP A 79 17.05 -5.07 -5.96
N PRO A 80 18.25 -5.08 -5.39
CA PRO A 80 18.52 -4.46 -4.09
C PRO A 80 18.47 -2.91 -4.10
N ASN A 81 18.20 -2.28 -5.25
CA ASN A 81 18.19 -0.83 -5.38
C ASN A 81 16.79 -0.23 -5.15
N PRO A 82 16.51 0.38 -3.96
CA PRO A 82 15.21 0.98 -3.65
C PRO A 82 14.89 2.22 -4.49
N GLU A 83 15.87 2.83 -5.14
CA GLU A 83 15.66 4.05 -5.94
C GLU A 83 14.79 3.80 -7.17
N LYS A 84 14.72 2.56 -7.67
CA LYS A 84 13.77 2.19 -8.73
C LYS A 84 12.32 2.42 -8.28
N VAL A 85 11.98 1.95 -7.08
CA VAL A 85 10.64 2.12 -6.50
C VAL A 85 10.36 3.59 -6.25
N ARG A 86 11.29 4.30 -5.60
CA ARG A 86 11.16 5.74 -5.29
C ARG A 86 10.96 6.57 -6.56
N GLY A 87 11.80 6.33 -7.57
CA GLY A 87 11.68 7.00 -8.87
C GLY A 87 10.35 6.67 -9.58
N PHE A 88 9.86 5.44 -9.48
CA PHE A 88 8.56 5.04 -10.01
C PHE A 88 7.42 5.80 -9.32
N VAL A 89 7.40 5.80 -7.98
CA VAL A 89 6.41 6.50 -7.16
C VAL A 89 6.32 7.99 -7.53
N LEU A 90 7.46 8.64 -7.66
CA LEU A 90 7.53 10.05 -8.06
C LEU A 90 6.99 10.28 -9.49
N ARG A 91 7.44 9.49 -10.47
CA ARG A 91 6.99 9.63 -11.85
C ARG A 91 5.49 9.38 -12.02
N LYS A 92 4.95 8.41 -11.30
CA LYS A 92 3.50 8.07 -11.32
C LYS A 92 2.67 8.94 -10.40
N LYS A 93 3.30 9.81 -9.61
CA LYS A 93 2.63 10.73 -8.66
C LYS A 93 1.71 9.98 -7.68
N ILE A 94 2.14 8.82 -7.21
CA ILE A 94 1.41 7.99 -6.24
C ILE A 94 1.28 8.78 -4.93
N LYS A 95 0.08 8.81 -4.37
CA LYS A 95 -0.26 9.53 -3.12
C LYS A 95 -0.50 8.59 -1.94
N SER A 96 -0.83 7.34 -2.21
CA SER A 96 -0.94 6.31 -1.19
C SER A 96 0.42 6.09 -0.51
N GLU A 97 0.38 5.63 0.74
CA GLU A 97 1.59 5.21 1.46
C GLU A 97 2.27 4.06 0.72
N VAL A 98 3.54 4.23 0.39
CA VAL A 98 4.35 3.18 -0.23
C VAL A 98 5.44 2.75 0.73
N LEU A 99 5.51 1.46 1.01
CA LEU A 99 6.58 0.83 1.77
C LEU A 99 7.35 -0.15 0.88
N ILE A 100 8.65 -0.27 1.08
CA ILE A 100 9.50 -1.22 0.38
C ILE A 100 9.84 -2.35 1.33
N LEU A 101 9.38 -3.56 1.03
CA LEU A 101 9.62 -4.72 1.87
C LEU A 101 11.03 -5.27 1.64
N ASP A 102 11.82 -5.35 2.71
CA ASP A 102 13.16 -5.92 2.69
C ASP A 102 13.15 -7.34 3.28
N GLU A 103 12.51 -8.26 2.53
CA GLU A 103 12.53 -9.69 2.80
C GLU A 103 13.03 -10.41 1.55
N ARG A 104 14.18 -11.07 1.66
CA ARG A 104 14.90 -11.61 0.48
C ARG A 104 14.44 -12.99 0.03
N ASN A 105 13.86 -13.77 0.93
CA ASN A 105 13.44 -15.14 0.62
C ASN A 105 11.91 -15.24 0.73
N PRO A 106 11.18 -15.24 -0.38
CA PRO A 106 9.73 -15.34 -0.38
C PRO A 106 9.18 -16.51 0.44
N ASN A 107 9.84 -17.66 0.41
CA ASN A 107 9.41 -18.86 1.15
C ASN A 107 9.42 -18.69 2.67
N GLU A 108 10.11 -17.68 3.20
CA GLU A 108 10.21 -17.43 4.65
C GLU A 108 9.14 -16.48 5.16
N TRP A 109 8.47 -15.72 4.28
CA TRP A 109 7.59 -14.66 4.73
C TRP A 109 6.19 -14.67 4.09
N ILE A 110 5.98 -15.21 2.88
CA ILE A 110 4.70 -15.21 2.18
C ILE A 110 3.60 -15.81 3.04
N ASP A 111 3.81 -17.00 3.61
CA ASP A 111 2.84 -17.70 4.45
C ASP A 111 2.48 -16.91 5.73
N LYS A 112 3.36 -16.02 6.18
CA LYS A 112 3.09 -15.16 7.34
C LYS A 112 2.13 -14.02 7.01
N VAL A 113 2.01 -13.65 5.72
CA VAL A 113 1.01 -12.71 5.25
C VAL A 113 -0.33 -13.42 5.07
N ASP A 114 -0.34 -14.46 4.24
CA ASP A 114 -1.52 -15.33 4.05
C ASP A 114 -1.09 -16.72 3.57
N LYS A 115 -1.60 -17.75 4.22
CA LYS A 115 -1.27 -19.16 3.89
C LYS A 115 -1.75 -19.61 2.51
N SER A 116 -2.69 -18.88 1.92
CA SER A 116 -3.19 -19.17 0.57
C SER A 116 -2.38 -18.47 -0.53
N TRP A 117 -1.44 -17.59 -0.17
CA TRP A 117 -0.64 -16.85 -1.15
C TRP A 117 0.43 -17.75 -1.77
N SER A 118 0.39 -17.91 -3.09
CA SER A 118 1.41 -18.67 -3.83
C SER A 118 2.69 -17.86 -4.10
N GLY A 119 2.67 -16.57 -3.82
CA GLY A 119 3.75 -15.62 -4.14
C GLY A 119 3.55 -14.88 -5.45
N ALA A 120 2.46 -15.16 -6.20
CA ALA A 120 2.19 -14.40 -7.42
C ALA A 120 1.71 -12.97 -7.12
N LEU A 121 1.96 -12.07 -8.06
CA LEU A 121 1.56 -10.66 -8.02
C LEU A 121 0.57 -10.34 -9.14
N PRO A 122 -0.33 -9.38 -8.92
CA PRO A 122 -0.57 -8.66 -7.68
C PRO A 122 -1.29 -9.49 -6.62
N ALA A 123 -1.11 -9.12 -5.35
CA ALA A 123 -1.84 -9.71 -4.24
C ALA A 123 -2.36 -8.61 -3.31
N THR A 124 -3.61 -8.76 -2.84
CA THR A 124 -4.25 -7.75 -2.00
C THR A 124 -4.85 -8.39 -0.76
N LEU A 125 -4.48 -7.86 0.40
CA LEU A 125 -5.04 -8.18 1.69
C LEU A 125 -5.90 -7.01 2.19
N VAL A 126 -7.16 -7.27 2.53
CA VAL A 126 -8.05 -6.29 3.15
C VAL A 126 -8.39 -6.78 4.56
N ILE A 127 -8.19 -5.92 5.56
CA ILE A 127 -8.39 -6.24 6.98
C ILE A 127 -9.27 -5.16 7.62
N ASN A 128 -10.29 -5.59 8.34
CA ASN A 128 -10.97 -4.73 9.30
C ASN A 128 -10.26 -4.85 10.65
N SER A 129 -9.50 -3.84 11.04
CA SER A 129 -8.68 -3.86 12.25
C SER A 129 -9.49 -3.90 13.54
N LYS A 130 -10.78 -3.52 13.51
CA LYS A 130 -11.67 -3.59 14.66
C LYS A 130 -12.20 -4.99 14.93
N THR A 131 -12.54 -5.73 13.87
CA THR A 131 -13.19 -7.04 13.97
C THR A 131 -12.25 -8.21 13.71
N GLY A 132 -11.07 -7.96 13.12
CA GLY A 132 -10.15 -8.97 12.66
C GLY A 132 -10.59 -9.68 11.37
N LYS A 133 -11.77 -9.34 10.79
CA LYS A 133 -12.19 -9.90 9.50
C LYS A 133 -11.19 -9.54 8.41
N ARG A 134 -10.87 -10.51 7.58
CA ARG A 134 -9.91 -10.32 6.49
C ARG A 134 -10.35 -11.02 5.21
N LYS A 135 -9.90 -10.47 4.09
CA LYS A 135 -10.00 -11.07 2.76
C LYS A 135 -8.65 -10.96 2.08
N PHE A 136 -8.22 -12.04 1.46
CA PHE A 136 -7.02 -12.09 0.64
C PHE A 136 -7.38 -12.50 -0.77
N VAL A 137 -6.78 -11.86 -1.76
CA VAL A 137 -6.91 -12.22 -3.19
C VAL A 137 -5.57 -12.11 -3.88
N GLU A 138 -5.28 -13.07 -4.75
CA GLU A 138 -4.07 -13.16 -5.56
C GLU A 138 -4.45 -13.07 -7.04
N LYS A 139 -4.82 -11.87 -7.46
CA LYS A 139 -5.21 -11.56 -8.84
C LYS A 139 -5.23 -10.06 -9.10
N GLU A 140 -5.13 -9.67 -10.37
CA GLU A 140 -5.42 -8.30 -10.80
C GLU A 140 -6.86 -7.92 -10.43
N LEU A 141 -7.04 -6.76 -9.80
CA LEU A 141 -8.34 -6.19 -9.48
C LEU A 141 -8.81 -5.28 -10.61
N HIS A 142 -10.12 -5.28 -10.82
CA HIS A 142 -10.82 -4.41 -11.76
C HIS A 142 -11.74 -3.44 -11.03
N GLU A 143 -12.34 -2.51 -11.77
CA GLU A 143 -13.26 -1.52 -11.20
C GLU A 143 -14.38 -2.19 -10.38
N GLY A 144 -14.58 -1.72 -9.15
CA GLY A 144 -15.56 -2.25 -8.20
C GLY A 144 -15.10 -3.47 -7.39
N ASP A 145 -14.00 -4.13 -7.75
CA ASP A 145 -13.53 -5.31 -7.00
C ASP A 145 -12.98 -4.92 -5.62
N LEU A 146 -12.23 -3.82 -5.56
CA LEU A 146 -11.64 -3.35 -4.30
C LEU A 146 -12.72 -2.88 -3.32
N GLU A 147 -13.74 -2.18 -3.80
CA GLU A 147 -14.90 -1.77 -3.01
C GLU A 147 -15.63 -2.98 -2.42
N LYS A 148 -15.87 -4.03 -3.22
CA LYS A 148 -16.49 -5.28 -2.74
C LYS A 148 -15.68 -5.96 -1.64
N LEU A 149 -14.35 -5.99 -1.77
CA LEU A 149 -13.47 -6.56 -0.73
C LEU A 149 -13.54 -5.76 0.57
N ILE A 150 -13.55 -4.43 0.47
CA ILE A 150 -13.68 -3.53 1.63
C ILE A 150 -15.03 -3.75 2.32
N ASP A 151 -16.12 -3.82 1.57
CA ASP A 151 -17.46 -4.01 2.13
C ASP A 151 -17.60 -5.40 2.78
N ALA A 152 -17.01 -6.44 2.17
CA ALA A 152 -17.04 -7.80 2.71
C ALA A 152 -16.38 -7.96 4.08
N VAL A 153 -15.41 -7.09 4.45
CA VAL A 153 -14.78 -7.12 5.79
C VAL A 153 -15.48 -6.18 6.79
N LYS A 154 -16.38 -5.29 6.33
CA LYS A 154 -17.16 -4.40 7.20
C LYS A 154 -18.41 -5.07 7.79
N LEU A 155 -19.00 -5.99 7.05
CA LEU A 155 -20.16 -6.78 7.46
C LEU A 155 -19.77 -7.83 8.51
#